data_e8f9d9ece76ac3fe41f026e798b253d5
#
_entry.id   e8f9d9ece76ac3fe41f026e798b253d5
#
_cell.length_a   1.000
_cell.length_b   1.000
_cell.length_c   1.000
_cell.angle_alpha   90.00
_cell.angle_beta   90.00
_cell.angle_gamma   90.00
#
_symmetry.space_group_name_H-M   'P 1'
#
loop_
_entity.id
_entity.type
_entity.pdbx_description
1 polymer ?
#
loop_
_entity_poly.entity_id
_entity_poly.type
_entity_poly.pdbx_seq_one_letter_code
_entity_poly.pdbx_strand_id
1 'polypeptide(L)'
;MVNKASQDKVRTRNWTFVIYPESVFQNWRDVLDNEYIQWVESPLHDKDTNPDGEIKKAHKHILVMYDGVKSYNQILELTEKINATVPQKCGSAKGLVRYMLHMDNPEKYQYNREDMVAHGGADIAEMLKPTSASRYEMFKEMTSFIVENDIREYEDLWIYAMENRFDDWFPLLADNGTFAINTSVSYTHLT
;
A
#
# COMPACT_ATOMS: atom_id res chain seq x y z
N MET A 1 -16.35 -7.92 -20.25
CA MET A 1 -17.32 -6.83 -19.90
C MET A 1 -18.01 -7.21 -18.62
N VAL A 2 -17.78 -6.51 -17.51
CA VAL A 2 -18.51 -6.75 -16.25
C VAL A 2 -19.93 -6.25 -16.45
N ASN A 3 -20.89 -7.11 -16.14
CA ASN A 3 -22.33 -6.84 -16.40
C ASN A 3 -22.79 -5.65 -15.52
N LYS A 4 -23.29 -4.56 -16.11
CA LYS A 4 -23.74 -3.34 -15.44
C LYS A 4 -24.70 -3.63 -14.26
N ALA A 5 -25.59 -4.62 -14.42
CA ALA A 5 -26.54 -5.04 -13.38
C ALA A 5 -25.88 -5.70 -12.15
N SER A 6 -24.63 -6.16 -12.24
CA SER A 6 -23.90 -6.70 -11.08
C SER A 6 -23.16 -5.60 -10.32
N GLN A 7 -22.75 -4.50 -10.98
CA GLN A 7 -22.08 -3.36 -10.35
C GLN A 7 -23.02 -2.53 -9.48
N ASP A 8 -24.28 -2.37 -9.88
CA ASP A 8 -25.31 -1.62 -9.13
C ASP A 8 -25.58 -2.19 -7.73
N LYS A 9 -25.27 -3.48 -7.50
CA LYS A 9 -25.43 -4.16 -6.20
C LYS A 9 -24.20 -4.01 -5.29
N VAL A 10 -23.08 -3.52 -5.82
CA VAL A 10 -21.84 -3.40 -5.02
C VAL A 10 -21.98 -2.26 -4.03
N ARG A 11 -21.73 -2.58 -2.76
CA ARG A 11 -21.70 -1.61 -1.67
C ARG A 11 -20.46 -1.87 -0.82
N THR A 12 -19.65 -0.86 -0.58
CA THR A 12 -18.47 -0.95 0.28
C THR A 12 -18.17 0.40 0.91
N ARG A 13 -17.27 0.41 1.91
CA ARG A 13 -16.75 1.65 2.49
C ARG A 13 -15.60 2.23 1.69
N ASN A 14 -14.81 1.35 1.04
CA ASN A 14 -13.58 1.75 0.36
C ASN A 14 -13.73 1.60 -1.14
N TRP A 15 -13.41 2.64 -1.86
CA TRP A 15 -13.47 2.71 -3.31
C TRP A 15 -12.15 3.24 -3.87
N THR A 16 -11.84 2.87 -5.10
CA THR A 16 -10.68 3.37 -5.83
C THR A 16 -11.05 3.74 -7.25
N PHE A 17 -10.36 4.71 -7.79
CA PHE A 17 -10.44 5.11 -9.18
C PHE A 17 -9.11 5.74 -9.61
N VAL A 18 -8.97 5.96 -10.90
CA VAL A 18 -7.79 6.58 -11.48
C VAL A 18 -8.14 7.97 -11.99
N ILE A 19 -7.22 8.89 -11.82
CA ILE A 19 -7.26 10.19 -12.47
C ILE A 19 -6.10 10.32 -13.45
N TYR A 20 -6.34 11.04 -14.52
CA TYR A 20 -5.31 11.46 -15.47
C TYR A 20 -5.12 12.96 -15.32
N PRO A 21 -3.93 13.46 -14.92
CA PRO A 21 -3.70 14.89 -14.64
C PRO A 21 -4.09 15.82 -15.78
N GLU A 22 -4.01 15.33 -17.02
CA GLU A 22 -4.35 16.11 -18.21
C GLU A 22 -5.86 16.26 -18.50
N SER A 23 -6.70 15.43 -17.85
CA SER A 23 -8.14 15.41 -18.10
C SER A 23 -9.01 15.62 -16.87
N VAL A 24 -8.49 15.40 -15.66
CA VAL A 24 -9.21 15.70 -14.42
C VAL A 24 -9.45 17.20 -14.28
N PHE A 25 -10.59 17.62 -13.72
CA PHE A 25 -10.88 19.03 -13.52
C PHE A 25 -9.94 19.65 -12.48
N GLN A 26 -9.55 20.92 -12.63
CA GLN A 26 -8.56 21.56 -11.75
C GLN A 26 -8.93 21.55 -10.26
N ASN A 27 -10.22 21.61 -9.95
CA ASN A 27 -10.75 21.61 -8.58
C ASN A 27 -11.06 20.22 -8.01
N TRP A 28 -10.56 19.15 -8.61
CA TRP A 28 -10.91 17.79 -8.23
C TRP A 28 -10.59 17.46 -6.76
N ARG A 29 -9.49 18.01 -6.22
CA ARG A 29 -9.15 17.84 -4.80
C ARG A 29 -10.15 18.51 -3.89
N ASP A 30 -10.57 19.73 -4.21
CA ASP A 30 -11.59 20.45 -3.43
C ASP A 30 -12.92 19.69 -3.41
N VAL A 31 -13.28 19.06 -4.54
CA VAL A 31 -14.49 18.22 -4.61
C VAL A 31 -14.39 17.01 -3.67
N LEU A 32 -13.24 16.34 -3.61
CA LEU A 32 -13.02 15.22 -2.69
C LEU A 32 -12.95 15.67 -1.23
N ASP A 33 -12.27 16.77 -0.93
CA ASP A 33 -12.17 17.32 0.43
C ASP A 33 -13.54 17.77 0.98
N ASN A 34 -14.43 18.25 0.11
CA ASN A 34 -15.80 18.61 0.48
C ASN A 34 -16.72 17.41 0.77
N GLU A 35 -16.29 16.18 0.47
CA GLU A 35 -16.97 14.96 0.92
C GLU A 35 -16.73 14.66 2.41
N TYR A 36 -15.76 15.35 3.06
CA TYR A 36 -15.39 15.17 4.47
C TYR A 36 -15.04 13.72 4.83
N ILE A 37 -14.28 13.07 3.96
CA ILE A 37 -13.85 11.68 4.10
C ILE A 37 -12.32 11.57 4.17
N GLN A 38 -11.85 10.42 4.63
CA GLN A 38 -10.43 10.07 4.48
C GLN A 38 -10.17 9.60 3.04
N TRP A 39 -9.12 10.14 2.43
CA TRP A 39 -8.71 9.68 1.11
C TRP A 39 -7.21 9.83 0.90
N VAL A 40 -6.67 9.06 -0.04
CA VAL A 40 -5.23 9.00 -0.34
C VAL A 40 -5.02 9.16 -1.83
N GLU A 41 -4.06 10.00 -2.19
CA GLU A 41 -3.56 10.21 -3.53
C GLU A 41 -2.20 9.51 -3.69
N SER A 42 -2.03 8.68 -4.72
CA SER A 42 -0.74 8.04 -5.03
C SER A 42 0.28 9.04 -5.56
N PRO A 43 1.58 8.68 -5.59
CA PRO A 43 2.54 9.30 -6.49
C PRO A 43 2.01 9.34 -7.94
N LEU A 44 2.60 10.18 -8.77
CA LEU A 44 2.32 10.14 -10.21
C LEU A 44 2.96 8.90 -10.83
N HIS A 45 2.13 8.00 -11.36
CA HIS A 45 2.56 6.82 -12.08
C HIS A 45 2.88 7.19 -13.53
N ASP A 46 4.10 7.62 -13.79
CA ASP A 46 4.63 8.02 -15.10
C ASP A 46 5.74 7.09 -15.61
N LYS A 47 6.10 6.07 -14.82
CA LYS A 47 7.12 5.06 -15.16
C LYS A 47 6.53 3.66 -15.40
N ASP A 48 5.22 3.51 -15.27
CA ASP A 48 4.54 2.24 -15.49
C ASP A 48 4.60 1.85 -16.97
N THR A 49 4.80 0.56 -17.21
CA THR A 49 4.80 0.00 -18.58
C THR A 49 3.62 -0.93 -18.82
N ASN A 50 3.18 -0.99 -20.05
CA ASN A 50 2.26 -2.00 -20.54
C ASN A 50 3.01 -3.32 -20.81
N PRO A 51 2.32 -4.45 -21.01
CA PRO A 51 2.95 -5.72 -21.37
C PRO A 51 3.77 -5.70 -22.65
N ASP A 52 3.48 -4.77 -23.55
CA ASP A 52 4.22 -4.53 -24.81
C ASP A 52 5.46 -3.65 -24.64
N GLY A 53 5.72 -3.16 -23.41
CA GLY A 53 6.85 -2.30 -23.06
C GLY A 53 6.61 -0.80 -23.27
N GLU A 54 5.46 -0.38 -23.79
CA GLU A 54 5.13 1.03 -23.91
C GLU A 54 4.83 1.64 -22.52
N ILE A 55 5.25 2.89 -22.33
CA ILE A 55 4.95 3.64 -21.09
C ILE A 55 3.44 3.91 -21.03
N LYS A 56 2.83 3.60 -19.89
CA LYS A 56 1.44 3.93 -19.64
C LYS A 56 1.26 5.44 -19.54
N LYS A 57 0.08 5.89 -19.95
CA LYS A 57 -0.35 7.27 -19.70
C LYS A 57 -0.20 7.62 -18.22
N ALA A 58 0.45 8.75 -17.94
CA ALA A 58 0.67 9.21 -16.57
C ALA A 58 -0.67 9.35 -15.82
N HIS A 59 -0.75 8.76 -14.64
CA HIS A 59 -1.98 8.67 -13.87
C HIS A 59 -1.71 8.63 -12.37
N LYS A 60 -2.75 8.87 -11.58
CA LYS A 60 -2.72 8.66 -10.13
C LYS A 60 -3.86 7.75 -9.71
N HIS A 61 -3.59 6.90 -8.73
CA HIS A 61 -4.61 6.12 -8.04
C HIS A 61 -5.17 6.92 -6.86
N ILE A 62 -6.48 6.90 -6.70
CA ILE A 62 -7.17 7.53 -5.60
C ILE A 62 -7.88 6.44 -4.78
N LEU A 63 -7.68 6.46 -3.48
CA LEU A 63 -8.41 5.66 -2.50
C LEU A 63 -9.32 6.60 -1.72
N VAL A 64 -10.62 6.34 -1.70
CA VAL A 64 -11.59 7.04 -0.84
C VAL A 64 -12.17 6.07 0.18
N MET A 65 -12.28 6.51 1.44
CA MET A 65 -12.69 5.70 2.58
C MET A 65 -13.82 6.40 3.33
N TYR A 66 -14.96 5.73 3.42
CA TYR A 66 -16.17 6.24 4.06
C TYR A 66 -16.43 5.51 5.39
N ASP A 67 -16.98 6.18 6.38
CA ASP A 67 -17.44 5.57 7.63
C ASP A 67 -18.60 4.59 7.38
N GLY A 68 -19.47 4.93 6.44
CA GLY A 68 -20.60 4.10 6.02
C GLY A 68 -20.41 3.51 4.62
N VAL A 69 -21.15 2.45 4.30
CA VAL A 69 -21.12 1.86 2.95
C VAL A 69 -21.74 2.80 1.92
N LYS A 70 -21.08 2.94 0.78
CA LYS A 70 -21.59 3.64 -0.42
C LYS A 70 -21.88 2.64 -1.54
N SER A 71 -22.86 2.96 -2.37
CA SER A 71 -23.14 2.18 -3.58
C SER A 71 -22.23 2.62 -4.74
N TYR A 72 -22.10 1.76 -5.74
CA TYR A 72 -21.39 2.07 -6.97
C TYR A 72 -21.86 3.37 -7.61
N ASN A 73 -23.19 3.59 -7.71
CA ASN A 73 -23.74 4.77 -8.36
C ASN A 73 -23.42 6.08 -7.61
N GLN A 74 -23.39 6.05 -6.26
CA GLN A 74 -23.00 7.22 -5.48
C GLN A 74 -21.54 7.64 -5.76
N ILE A 75 -20.65 6.65 -5.92
CA ILE A 75 -19.24 6.95 -6.23
C ILE A 75 -19.06 7.27 -7.72
N LEU A 76 -19.86 6.68 -8.60
CA LEU A 76 -19.85 7.05 -10.02
C LEU A 76 -20.19 8.53 -10.22
N GLU A 77 -21.23 9.02 -9.54
CA GLU A 77 -21.58 10.44 -9.54
C GLU A 77 -20.42 11.32 -9.06
N LEU A 78 -19.67 10.88 -8.03
CA LEU A 78 -18.50 11.60 -7.54
C LEU A 78 -17.38 11.61 -8.58
N THR A 79 -17.06 10.47 -9.19
CA THR A 79 -16.00 10.38 -10.19
C THR A 79 -16.34 11.16 -11.47
N GLU A 80 -17.61 11.21 -11.87
CA GLU A 80 -18.09 12.02 -12.99
C GLU A 80 -17.93 13.53 -12.72
N LYS A 81 -18.19 14.00 -11.50
CA LYS A 81 -18.00 15.40 -11.10
C LYS A 81 -16.57 15.89 -11.25
N ILE A 82 -15.58 15.01 -11.20
CA ILE A 82 -14.16 15.33 -11.29
C ILE A 82 -13.51 14.88 -12.60
N ASN A 83 -14.27 14.25 -13.48
CA ASN A 83 -13.79 13.64 -14.72
C ASN A 83 -12.72 12.57 -14.49
N ALA A 84 -12.93 11.70 -13.47
CA ALA A 84 -12.11 10.54 -13.18
C ALA A 84 -12.64 9.28 -13.88
N THR A 85 -11.90 8.18 -13.78
CA THR A 85 -12.37 6.88 -14.30
C THR A 85 -13.51 6.32 -13.47
N VAL A 86 -14.20 5.30 -14.00
CA VAL A 86 -15.25 4.59 -13.26
C VAL A 86 -14.70 4.00 -11.96
N PRO A 87 -15.44 4.08 -10.85
CA PRO A 87 -14.95 3.59 -9.57
C PRO A 87 -14.91 2.07 -9.53
N GLN A 88 -13.98 1.56 -8.72
CA GLN A 88 -13.83 0.14 -8.44
C GLN A 88 -13.91 -0.09 -6.95
N LYS A 89 -14.49 -1.23 -6.55
CA LYS A 89 -14.49 -1.68 -5.16
C LYS A 89 -13.05 -1.91 -4.69
N CYS A 90 -12.66 -1.26 -3.60
CA CYS A 90 -11.41 -1.55 -2.93
C CYS A 90 -11.64 -2.63 -1.85
N GLY A 91 -11.03 -3.79 -2.02
CA GLY A 91 -11.13 -4.91 -1.07
C GLY A 91 -10.24 -4.73 0.17
N SER A 92 -9.11 -4.04 0.01
CA SER A 92 -8.16 -3.77 1.07
C SER A 92 -7.52 -2.40 0.87
N ALA A 93 -7.78 -1.46 1.77
CA ALA A 93 -7.15 -0.14 1.75
C ALA A 93 -5.62 -0.26 1.91
N LYS A 94 -5.15 -1.07 2.86
CA LYS A 94 -3.71 -1.35 3.07
C LYS A 94 -3.07 -1.95 1.81
N GLY A 95 -3.70 -2.94 1.20
CA GLY A 95 -3.19 -3.56 -0.03
C GLY A 95 -3.12 -2.57 -1.20
N LEU A 96 -4.10 -1.67 -1.33
CA LEU A 96 -4.09 -0.65 -2.38
C LEU A 96 -3.00 0.40 -2.15
N VAL A 97 -2.79 0.86 -0.91
CA VAL A 97 -1.73 1.83 -0.58
C VAL A 97 -0.35 1.24 -0.86
N ARG A 98 -0.11 -0.03 -0.55
CA ARG A 98 1.11 -0.75 -0.93
C ARG A 98 1.26 -0.88 -2.46
N TYR A 99 0.15 -1.18 -3.16
CA TYR A 99 0.13 -1.24 -4.62
C TYR A 99 0.46 0.13 -5.27
N MET A 100 0.01 1.24 -4.67
CA MET A 100 0.33 2.59 -5.14
C MET A 100 1.83 2.91 -5.14
N LEU A 101 2.61 2.17 -4.35
CA LEU A 101 4.08 2.26 -4.28
C LEU A 101 4.78 1.10 -5.00
N HIS A 102 4.04 0.11 -5.50
CA HIS A 102 4.50 -1.17 -6.05
C HIS A 102 5.31 -2.02 -5.07
N MET A 103 5.14 -1.83 -3.76
CA MET A 103 5.92 -2.51 -2.71
C MET A 103 5.91 -4.04 -2.82
N ASP A 104 4.81 -4.63 -3.31
CA ASP A 104 4.65 -6.07 -3.45
C ASP A 104 5.01 -6.56 -4.88
N ASN A 105 5.56 -5.69 -5.73
CA ASN A 105 5.93 -5.95 -7.12
C ASN A 105 7.34 -5.41 -7.41
N PRO A 106 8.41 -6.07 -6.94
CA PRO A 106 9.78 -5.57 -7.05
C PRO A 106 10.28 -5.44 -8.50
N GLU A 107 9.62 -6.12 -9.45
CA GLU A 107 9.91 -6.01 -10.87
C GLU A 107 9.43 -4.70 -11.51
N LYS A 108 8.56 -3.96 -10.81
CA LYS A 108 8.05 -2.66 -11.27
C LYS A 108 8.86 -1.51 -10.70
N TYR A 109 8.71 -0.34 -11.32
CA TYR A 109 9.26 0.89 -10.76
C TYR A 109 8.70 1.13 -9.35
N GLN A 110 9.59 1.34 -8.36
CA GLN A 110 9.19 1.61 -6.97
C GLN A 110 9.01 3.12 -6.80
N TYR A 111 7.78 3.52 -6.49
CA TYR A 111 7.45 4.92 -6.23
C TYR A 111 7.80 5.32 -4.80
N ASN A 112 8.16 6.62 -4.62
CA ASN A 112 8.55 7.13 -3.31
C ASN A 112 7.29 7.36 -2.45
N ARG A 113 7.34 6.88 -1.20
CA ARG A 113 6.30 7.10 -0.19
C ARG A 113 6.04 8.58 0.08
N GLU A 114 7.08 9.43 0.03
CA GLU A 114 6.98 10.85 0.30
C GLU A 114 6.12 11.61 -0.73
N ASP A 115 5.91 11.02 -1.91
CA ASP A 115 5.06 11.57 -2.96
C ASP A 115 3.58 11.20 -2.82
N MET A 116 3.23 10.38 -1.81
CA MET A 116 1.84 10.12 -1.46
C MET A 116 1.26 11.27 -0.65
N VAL A 117 -0.02 11.57 -0.87
CA VAL A 117 -0.71 12.63 -0.13
C VAL A 117 -1.90 12.03 0.63
N ALA A 118 -1.95 12.29 1.93
CA ALA A 118 -3.06 11.93 2.81
C ALA A 118 -3.99 13.13 3.00
N HIS A 119 -5.29 12.87 2.90
CA HIS A 119 -6.35 13.87 3.08
C HIS A 119 -7.38 13.38 4.10
N GLY A 120 -8.09 14.32 4.73
CA GLY A 120 -9.16 14.01 5.67
C GLY A 120 -8.70 13.20 6.89
N GLY A 121 -7.40 13.25 7.24
CA GLY A 121 -6.84 12.50 8.36
C GLY A 121 -6.54 11.03 8.06
N ALA A 122 -6.38 10.64 6.79
CA ALA A 122 -5.94 9.30 6.41
C ALA A 122 -4.52 9.02 6.93
N ASP A 123 -4.31 7.87 7.57
CA ASP A 123 -3.01 7.46 8.14
C ASP A 123 -2.29 6.48 7.19
N ILE A 124 -1.50 7.04 6.25
CA ILE A 124 -0.68 6.25 5.33
C ILE A 124 0.34 5.40 6.09
N ALA A 125 0.92 5.91 7.18
CA ALA A 125 1.92 5.18 7.95
C ALA A 125 1.33 3.90 8.55
N GLU A 126 0.13 3.97 9.12
CA GLU A 126 -0.59 2.80 9.63
C GLU A 126 -0.98 1.82 8.50
N MET A 127 -1.36 2.34 7.32
CA MET A 127 -1.71 1.49 6.17
C MET A 127 -0.50 0.77 5.57
N LEU A 128 0.69 1.31 5.68
CA LEU A 128 1.94 0.70 5.21
C LEU A 128 2.55 -0.30 6.18
N LYS A 129 2.10 -0.35 7.44
CA LYS A 129 2.58 -1.36 8.40
C LYS A 129 2.39 -2.77 7.85
N PRO A 130 3.38 -3.64 8.05
CA PRO A 130 3.29 -5.03 7.60
C PRO A 130 2.04 -5.74 8.11
N THR A 131 1.40 -6.53 7.25
CA THR A 131 0.31 -7.42 7.66
C THR A 131 0.86 -8.56 8.52
N SER A 132 0.00 -9.27 9.28
CA SER A 132 0.45 -10.45 10.04
C SER A 132 1.09 -11.50 9.13
N ALA A 133 0.57 -11.72 7.92
CA ALA A 133 1.15 -12.66 6.96
C ALA A 133 2.55 -12.22 6.51
N SER A 134 2.73 -10.96 6.11
CA SER A 134 4.04 -10.45 5.74
C SER A 134 5.03 -10.44 6.90
N ARG A 135 4.57 -10.22 8.14
CA ARG A 135 5.42 -10.35 9.34
C ARG A 135 5.95 -11.78 9.51
N TYR A 136 5.12 -12.79 9.31
CA TYR A 136 5.57 -14.19 9.40
C TYR A 136 6.58 -14.55 8.30
N GLU A 137 6.40 -14.07 7.08
CA GLU A 137 7.40 -14.26 6.02
C GLU A 137 8.73 -13.57 6.36
N MET A 138 8.69 -12.34 6.88
CA MET A 138 9.90 -11.66 7.36
C MET A 138 10.60 -12.41 8.50
N PHE A 139 9.86 -12.96 9.47
CA PHE A 139 10.45 -13.78 10.53
C PHE A 139 11.12 -15.04 9.96
N LYS A 140 10.51 -15.66 8.96
CA LYS A 140 11.09 -16.82 8.28
C LYS A 140 12.39 -16.44 7.56
N GLU A 141 12.39 -15.32 6.83
CA GLU A 141 13.58 -14.76 6.18
C GLU A 141 14.69 -14.48 7.20
N MET A 142 14.38 -13.79 8.30
CA MET A 142 15.34 -13.51 9.37
C MET A 142 15.92 -14.81 9.94
N THR A 143 15.07 -15.81 10.18
CA THR A 143 15.52 -17.12 10.73
C THR A 143 16.45 -17.82 9.74
N SER A 144 16.13 -17.84 8.45
CA SER A 144 17.02 -18.39 7.42
C SER A 144 18.36 -17.65 7.38
N PHE A 145 18.32 -16.33 7.43
CA PHE A 145 19.51 -15.47 7.43
C PHE A 145 20.42 -15.72 8.65
N ILE A 146 19.83 -15.88 9.85
CA ILE A 146 20.56 -16.21 11.07
C ILE A 146 21.33 -17.52 10.90
N VAL A 147 20.67 -18.55 10.38
CA VAL A 147 21.27 -19.87 10.17
C VAL A 147 22.35 -19.82 9.08
N GLU A 148 22.08 -19.21 7.94
CA GLU A 148 22.99 -19.15 6.79
C GLU A 148 24.26 -18.35 7.06
N ASN A 149 24.18 -17.33 7.93
CA ASN A 149 25.30 -16.43 8.25
C ASN A 149 25.92 -16.68 9.63
N ASP A 150 25.51 -17.75 10.32
CA ASP A 150 26.00 -18.12 11.68
C ASP A 150 25.91 -16.92 12.67
N ILE A 151 24.78 -16.18 12.61
CA ILE A 151 24.55 -15.03 13.50
C ILE A 151 24.35 -15.55 14.93
N ARG A 152 25.22 -15.16 15.85
CA ARG A 152 25.24 -15.66 17.23
C ARG A 152 24.71 -14.65 18.25
N GLU A 153 24.80 -13.38 17.94
CA GLU A 153 24.36 -12.31 18.82
C GLU A 153 23.19 -11.53 18.19
N TYR A 154 22.20 -11.20 19.01
CA TYR A 154 21.05 -10.42 18.55
C TYR A 154 21.47 -9.06 18.02
N GLU A 155 22.53 -8.45 18.58
CA GLU A 155 23.07 -7.16 18.14
C GLU A 155 23.55 -7.18 16.69
N ASP A 156 24.13 -8.28 16.23
CA ASP A 156 24.60 -8.41 14.84
C ASP A 156 23.41 -8.37 13.86
N LEU A 157 22.32 -9.08 14.19
CA LEU A 157 21.09 -9.03 13.42
C LEU A 157 20.44 -7.62 13.45
N TRP A 158 20.47 -6.99 14.62
CA TRP A 158 19.91 -5.63 14.79
C TRP A 158 20.66 -4.62 13.93
N ILE A 159 21.99 -4.62 13.99
CA ILE A 159 22.85 -3.72 13.18
C ILE A 159 22.62 -4.00 11.69
N TYR A 160 22.64 -5.27 11.29
CA TYR A 160 22.38 -5.63 9.89
C TYR A 160 21.02 -5.14 9.41
N ALA A 161 19.97 -5.33 10.20
CA ALA A 161 18.62 -4.88 9.85
C ALA A 161 18.53 -3.35 9.75
N MET A 162 19.18 -2.64 10.67
CA MET A 162 19.24 -1.18 10.66
C MET A 162 19.95 -0.62 9.41
N GLU A 163 21.01 -1.28 8.97
CA GLU A 163 21.83 -0.81 7.84
C GLU A 163 21.28 -1.26 6.47
N ASN A 164 20.69 -2.47 6.39
CA ASN A 164 20.36 -3.11 5.11
C ASN A 164 18.86 -3.41 4.90
N ARG A 165 18.06 -3.44 5.98
CA ARG A 165 16.65 -3.81 5.97
C ARG A 165 15.82 -2.86 6.86
N PHE A 166 16.11 -1.55 6.74
CA PHE A 166 15.53 -0.51 7.59
C PHE A 166 14.02 -0.39 7.44
N ASP A 167 13.48 -0.61 6.24
CA ASP A 167 12.05 -0.42 5.96
C ASP A 167 11.18 -1.63 6.27
N ASP A 168 11.78 -2.80 6.51
CA ASP A 168 11.02 -4.04 6.72
C ASP A 168 11.42 -4.82 7.98
N TRP A 169 12.67 -5.28 8.10
CA TRP A 169 13.12 -6.06 9.26
C TRP A 169 13.30 -5.20 10.51
N PHE A 170 13.92 -4.01 10.35
CA PHE A 170 14.26 -3.18 11.50
C PHE A 170 13.04 -2.74 12.32
N PRO A 171 11.93 -2.23 11.73
CA PRO A 171 10.73 -1.90 12.49
C PRO A 171 10.12 -3.13 13.19
N LEU A 172 10.20 -4.29 12.55
CA LEU A 172 9.66 -5.51 13.13
C LEU A 172 10.44 -5.97 14.36
N LEU A 173 11.78 -5.84 14.33
CA LEU A 173 12.64 -6.09 15.48
C LEU A 173 12.42 -5.06 16.59
N ALA A 174 12.30 -3.78 16.25
CA ALA A 174 12.15 -2.69 17.19
C ALA A 174 10.79 -2.72 17.93
N ASP A 175 9.69 -3.05 17.23
CA ASP A 175 8.35 -2.99 17.82
C ASP A 175 8.06 -4.15 18.80
N ASN A 176 8.28 -5.42 18.41
CA ASN A 176 7.95 -6.58 19.25
C ASN A 176 8.67 -7.88 18.81
N GLY A 177 9.56 -7.81 17.84
CA GLY A 177 10.26 -9.00 17.32
C GLY A 177 11.37 -9.53 18.22
N THR A 178 11.84 -8.71 19.12
CA THR A 178 13.02 -8.95 19.97
C THR A 178 12.95 -10.28 20.72
N PHE A 179 11.81 -10.61 21.33
CA PHE A 179 11.68 -11.84 22.11
C PHE A 179 11.74 -13.11 21.25
N ALA A 180 10.99 -13.14 20.14
CA ALA A 180 10.91 -14.32 19.28
C ALA A 180 12.24 -14.59 18.57
N ILE A 181 12.92 -13.55 18.09
CA ILE A 181 14.18 -13.65 17.35
C ILE A 181 15.35 -13.93 18.30
N ASN A 182 15.40 -13.28 19.46
CA ASN A 182 16.45 -13.52 20.46
C ASN A 182 16.45 -14.99 20.92
N THR A 183 15.26 -15.58 21.07
CA THR A 183 15.12 -17.02 21.36
C THR A 183 15.69 -17.87 20.21
N SER A 184 15.45 -17.50 18.95
CA SER A 184 15.97 -18.22 17.78
C SER A 184 17.50 -18.18 17.71
N VAL A 185 18.12 -17.02 17.95
CA VAL A 185 19.59 -16.86 18.01
C VAL A 185 20.18 -17.74 19.11
N SER A 186 19.55 -17.77 20.28
CA SER A 186 20.07 -18.57 21.43
C SER A 186 19.93 -20.08 21.24
N TYR A 187 18.93 -20.57 20.50
CA TYR A 187 18.71 -22.04 20.30
C TYR A 187 19.50 -22.62 19.14
N THR A 188 19.95 -21.87 18.16
CA THR A 188 20.74 -22.40 17.03
C THR A 188 22.12 -22.91 17.44
N HIS A 189 22.57 -22.64 18.67
CA HIS A 189 23.92 -23.00 19.17
C HIS A 189 23.93 -24.05 20.28
N LEU A 190 22.78 -24.70 20.58
CA LEU A 190 22.67 -25.76 21.59
C LEU A 190 22.75 -27.17 21.00
N THR A 191 23.08 -27.32 19.73
CA THR A 191 23.39 -28.58 19.04
C THR A 191 24.79 -28.52 18.44
#